data_8ac578b6f70a7914f4ccef7775e16857
#
_entry.id   8ac578b6f70a7914f4ccef7775e16857
#
_cell.length_a   1.000
_cell.length_b   1.000
_cell.length_c   1.000
_cell.angle_alpha   90.00
_cell.angle_beta   90.00
_cell.angle_gamma   90.00
#
_symmetry.space_group_name_H-M   'P 1'
#
loop_
_entity.id
_entity.type
_entity.pdbx_description
1 polymer ?
#
loop_
_entity_poly.entity_id
_entity_poly.type
_entity_poly.pdbx_seq_one_letter_code
_entity_poly.pdbx_strand_id
1 'polypeptide(L)'
;MKKEQLASLAKNAMEKAYSPYSGYKVGAALLCKDGSVYTGCNVENASFSATNCAERTAFFKAVSEGQREFSAIAICGGTDGVIEGLFPPCGVCRQVMREFCEDDFEIHLLTKEGIETYTLGELLPVSFAPKIII
;
A
#
# COMPACT_ATOMS: atom_id res chain seq x y z
N MET A 1 14.61 -1.39 -8.36
CA MET A 1 14.71 -0.75 -7.03
C MET A 1 14.70 -1.82 -5.94
N LYS A 2 15.56 -1.67 -4.96
CA LYS A 2 15.60 -2.60 -3.83
C LYS A 2 14.43 -2.35 -2.88
N LYS A 3 13.96 -3.40 -2.20
CA LYS A 3 12.84 -3.28 -1.26
C LYS A 3 13.14 -2.32 -0.11
N GLU A 4 14.42 -2.19 0.31
CA GLU A 4 14.82 -1.26 1.36
C GLU A 4 14.63 0.19 0.92
N GLN A 5 14.93 0.49 -0.34
CA GLN A 5 14.71 1.82 -0.90
C GLN A 5 13.23 2.15 -0.99
N LEU A 6 12.43 1.17 -1.41
CA LEU A 6 10.99 1.34 -1.51
C LEU A 6 10.37 1.56 -0.12
N ALA A 7 10.81 0.79 0.88
CA ALA A 7 10.36 0.94 2.26
C ALA A 7 10.71 2.32 2.82
N SER A 8 11.87 2.85 2.47
CA SER A 8 12.28 4.20 2.89
C SER A 8 11.34 5.27 2.32
N LEU A 9 10.91 5.12 1.08
CA LEU A 9 9.95 6.04 0.46
C LEU A 9 8.58 5.95 1.15
N ALA A 10 8.16 4.74 1.53
CA ALA A 10 6.92 4.55 2.29
C ALA A 10 6.99 5.25 3.64
N LYS A 11 8.12 5.13 4.33
CA LYS A 11 8.33 5.80 5.61
C LYS A 11 8.24 7.32 5.48
N ASN A 12 8.83 7.88 4.44
CA ASN A 12 8.75 9.31 4.19
C ASN A 12 7.31 9.76 3.92
N ALA A 13 6.55 8.98 3.16
CA ALA A 13 5.16 9.29 2.84
C ALA A 13 4.27 9.29 4.08
N MET A 14 4.58 8.45 5.05
CA MET A 14 3.85 8.33 6.31
C MET A 14 3.75 9.66 7.06
N GLU A 15 4.75 10.53 6.92
CA GLU A 15 4.77 11.83 7.62
C GLU A 15 3.64 12.77 7.19
N LYS A 16 3.10 12.58 5.99
CA LYS A 16 2.04 13.43 5.43
C LYS A 16 0.64 12.91 5.72
N ALA A 17 0.51 11.81 6.44
CA ALA A 17 -0.78 11.22 6.75
C ALA A 17 -1.68 12.18 7.53
N TYR A 18 -2.97 12.16 7.20
CA TYR A 18 -3.98 12.92 7.92
C TYR A 18 -4.82 11.91 8.72
N SER A 19 -4.51 11.80 10.02
CA SER A 19 -5.10 10.75 10.86
C SER A 19 -5.58 11.28 12.22
N PRO A 20 -6.49 12.30 12.22
CA PRO A 20 -6.95 12.92 13.49
C PRO A 20 -7.83 12.00 14.32
N TYR A 21 -8.38 10.95 13.75
CA TYR A 21 -9.31 10.05 14.46
C TYR A 21 -8.59 8.86 15.10
N SER A 22 -7.77 8.14 14.33
CA SER A 22 -7.08 6.96 14.85
C SER A 22 -5.74 7.27 15.50
N GLY A 23 -5.08 8.33 15.04
CA GLY A 23 -3.71 8.62 15.46
C GLY A 23 -2.65 7.76 14.74
N TYR A 24 -3.06 6.79 13.94
CA TYR A 24 -2.13 5.94 13.19
C TYR A 24 -1.81 6.56 11.84
N LYS A 25 -0.53 6.78 11.57
CA LYS A 25 -0.04 7.26 10.28
C LYS A 25 0.49 6.07 9.50
N VAL A 26 0.07 5.95 8.26
CA VAL A 26 0.49 4.85 7.38
C VAL A 26 1.03 5.46 6.09
N GLY A 27 2.13 4.91 5.60
CA GLY A 27 2.72 5.30 4.33
C GLY A 27 2.87 4.11 3.42
N ALA A 28 2.78 4.37 2.12
CA ALA A 28 2.95 3.36 1.10
C ALA A 28 3.78 3.90 -0.06
N ALA A 29 4.55 3.04 -0.69
CA ALA A 29 5.29 3.36 -1.91
C ALA A 29 5.06 2.23 -2.91
N LEU A 30 4.47 2.58 -4.04
CA LEU A 30 4.08 1.65 -5.11
C LEU A 30 5.07 1.74 -6.25
N LEU A 31 5.69 0.61 -6.57
CA LEU A 31 6.65 0.51 -7.67
C LEU A 31 5.95 0.00 -8.92
N CYS A 32 6.03 0.76 -9.99
CA CYS A 32 5.50 0.38 -11.30
C CYS A 32 6.55 -0.41 -12.08
N LYS A 33 6.11 -1.17 -13.08
CA LYS A 33 7.03 -1.97 -13.90
C LYS A 33 8.00 -1.12 -14.71
N ASP A 34 7.63 0.13 -15.02
CA ASP A 34 8.52 1.05 -15.71
C ASP A 34 9.56 1.71 -14.80
N GLY A 35 9.57 1.38 -13.52
CA GLY A 35 10.50 1.91 -12.53
C GLY A 35 10.02 3.14 -11.78
N SER A 36 8.90 3.74 -12.19
CA SER A 36 8.36 4.91 -11.47
C SER A 36 7.76 4.48 -10.13
N VAL A 37 7.75 5.40 -9.17
CA VAL A 37 7.23 5.15 -7.82
C VAL A 37 6.18 6.20 -7.48
N TYR A 38 5.05 5.73 -6.95
CA TYR A 38 3.98 6.59 -6.46
C TYR A 38 3.79 6.33 -4.97
N THR A 39 3.85 7.39 -4.17
CA THR A 39 3.68 7.26 -2.73
C THR A 39 2.28 7.66 -2.31
N GLY A 40 1.87 7.18 -1.14
CA GLY A 40 0.59 7.54 -0.56
C GLY A 40 0.62 7.49 0.95
N CYS A 41 -0.33 8.15 1.57
CA CYS A 41 -0.54 8.11 3.00
C CYS A 41 -2.04 7.97 3.27
N ASN A 42 -2.39 7.58 4.50
CA ASN A 42 -3.80 7.50 4.85
C ASN A 42 -4.39 8.89 5.06
N VAL A 43 -5.63 9.06 4.62
CA VAL A 43 -6.39 10.31 4.75
C VAL A 43 -7.72 9.95 5.38
N GLU A 44 -7.87 10.28 6.66
CA GLU A 44 -9.08 9.97 7.41
C GLU A 44 -10.17 11.01 7.20
N ASN A 45 -11.39 10.63 7.53
CA ASN A 45 -12.55 11.47 7.32
C ASN A 45 -13.53 11.26 8.47
N ALA A 46 -14.26 12.31 8.85
CA ALA A 46 -15.32 12.21 9.83
C ALA A 46 -16.38 11.19 9.41
N SER A 47 -16.61 11.05 8.11
CA SER A 47 -17.37 9.93 7.55
C SER A 47 -16.38 8.80 7.34
N PHE A 48 -16.39 7.81 8.22
CA PHE A 48 -15.38 6.75 8.23
C PHE A 48 -15.27 6.00 6.90
N SER A 49 -16.38 5.81 6.21
CA SER A 49 -16.38 5.12 4.91
C SER A 49 -15.64 5.90 3.82
N ALA A 50 -15.44 7.21 3.99
CA ALA A 50 -14.68 8.04 3.05
C ALA A 50 -13.18 8.02 3.35
N THR A 51 -12.76 7.45 4.48
CA THR A 51 -11.35 7.30 4.83
C THR A 51 -10.64 6.47 3.77
N ASN A 52 -9.46 6.93 3.35
CA ASN A 52 -8.67 6.23 2.34
C ASN A 52 -7.35 5.75 2.95
N CYS A 53 -7.04 4.49 2.72
CA CYS A 53 -5.78 3.92 3.19
C CYS A 53 -4.61 4.39 2.33
N ALA A 54 -3.39 4.34 2.88
CA ALA A 54 -2.19 4.75 2.19
C ALA A 54 -2.00 4.01 0.87
N GLU A 55 -2.26 2.71 0.86
CA GLU A 55 -2.11 1.87 -0.31
C GLU A 55 -3.02 2.32 -1.44
N ARG A 56 -4.29 2.63 -1.12
CA ARG A 56 -5.24 3.10 -2.14
C ARG A 56 -4.88 4.48 -2.65
N THR A 57 -4.36 5.36 -1.78
CA THR A 57 -3.89 6.67 -2.22
C THR A 57 -2.78 6.52 -3.27
N ALA A 58 -1.83 5.61 -3.04
CA ALA A 58 -0.74 5.36 -3.97
C ALA A 58 -1.27 4.75 -5.29
N PHE A 59 -2.13 3.74 -5.22
CA PHE A 59 -2.70 3.10 -6.41
C PHE A 59 -3.54 4.07 -7.23
N PHE A 60 -4.42 4.82 -6.59
CA PHE A 60 -5.31 5.74 -7.31
C PHE A 60 -4.51 6.86 -7.98
N LYS A 61 -3.47 7.34 -7.31
CA LYS A 61 -2.58 8.34 -7.90
C LYS A 61 -1.89 7.76 -9.15
N ALA A 62 -1.33 6.57 -9.05
CA ALA A 62 -0.63 5.93 -10.17
C ALA A 62 -1.58 5.64 -11.34
N VAL A 63 -2.73 5.07 -11.04
CA VAL A 63 -3.73 4.73 -12.07
C VAL A 63 -4.26 6.00 -12.74
N SER A 64 -4.49 7.07 -11.99
CA SER A 64 -4.96 8.34 -12.54
C SER A 64 -3.93 8.98 -13.47
N GLU A 65 -2.66 8.62 -13.33
CA GLU A 65 -1.60 9.10 -14.21
C GLU A 65 -1.26 8.13 -15.34
N GLY A 66 -2.07 7.09 -15.51
CA GLY A 66 -1.96 6.18 -16.65
C GLY A 66 -1.24 4.88 -16.39
N GLN A 67 -0.74 4.64 -15.16
CA GLN A 67 -0.06 3.39 -14.83
C GLN A 67 -1.05 2.24 -14.69
N ARG A 68 -0.67 1.06 -15.19
CA ARG A 68 -1.52 -0.14 -15.14
C ARG A 68 -0.75 -1.39 -14.75
N GLU A 69 0.59 -1.34 -14.72
CA GLU A 69 1.43 -2.50 -14.43
C GLU A 69 2.35 -2.20 -13.25
N PHE A 70 2.28 -3.05 -12.24
CA PHE A 70 2.92 -2.83 -10.94
C PHE A 70 3.78 -4.02 -10.54
N SER A 71 4.88 -3.76 -9.83
CA SER A 71 5.82 -4.79 -9.39
C SER A 71 5.71 -5.07 -7.90
N ALA A 72 5.60 -4.03 -7.08
CA ALA A 72 5.65 -4.19 -5.63
C ALA A 72 5.09 -2.96 -4.92
N ILE A 73 4.73 -3.14 -3.65
CA ILE A 73 4.37 -2.04 -2.77
C ILE A 73 5.07 -2.24 -1.43
N ALA A 74 5.55 -1.15 -0.83
CA ALA A 74 6.06 -1.16 0.55
C ALA A 74 5.08 -0.37 1.41
N ILE A 75 4.84 -0.86 2.63
CA ILE A 75 3.87 -0.29 3.57
C ILE A 75 4.50 -0.24 4.95
N CYS A 76 4.26 0.86 5.68
CA CYS A 76 4.65 0.96 7.08
C CYS A 76 3.67 1.86 7.82
N GLY A 77 3.62 1.73 9.14
CA GLY A 77 2.72 2.53 9.95
C GLY A 77 3.11 2.58 11.40
N GLY A 78 2.49 3.51 12.12
CA GLY A 78 2.72 3.69 13.54
C GLY A 78 2.16 5.02 14.02
N THR A 79 2.46 5.35 15.28
CA THR A 79 2.06 6.62 15.90
C THR A 79 3.28 7.53 16.00
N ASP A 80 3.06 8.85 15.91
CA ASP A 80 4.09 9.88 16.06
C ASP A 80 5.32 9.67 15.16
N GLY A 81 5.08 9.12 13.94
CA GLY A 81 6.16 8.91 12.97
C GLY A 81 7.08 7.74 13.29
N VAL A 82 6.77 6.96 14.31
CA VAL A 82 7.57 5.80 14.72
C VAL A 82 6.97 4.54 14.10
N ILE A 83 7.83 3.75 13.43
CA ILE A 83 7.40 2.46 12.89
C ILE A 83 7.08 1.54 14.08
N GLU A 84 5.85 1.02 14.08
CA GLU A 84 5.43 0.09 15.14
C GLU A 84 5.42 -1.33 14.60
N GLY A 85 4.37 -2.07 14.78
CA GLY A 85 4.33 -3.45 14.35
C GLY A 85 3.99 -3.62 12.87
N LEU A 86 3.37 -4.73 12.58
CA LEU A 86 2.96 -5.09 11.23
C LEU A 86 1.70 -4.31 10.85
N PHE A 87 1.74 -3.64 9.70
CA PHE A 87 0.58 -2.93 9.13
C PHE A 87 0.23 -3.54 7.78
N PRO A 88 -0.41 -4.72 7.75
CA PRO A 88 -0.78 -5.35 6.49
C PRO A 88 -1.92 -4.58 5.83
N PRO A 89 -2.04 -4.66 4.50
CA PRO A 89 -3.13 -3.99 3.81
C PRO A 89 -4.49 -4.55 4.21
N CYS A 90 -5.48 -3.68 4.39
CA CYS A 90 -6.84 -4.12 4.71
C CYS A 90 -7.47 -4.86 3.52
N GLY A 91 -8.61 -5.49 3.74
CA GLY A 91 -9.29 -6.27 2.70
C GLY A 91 -9.66 -5.44 1.47
N VAL A 92 -10.11 -4.20 1.67
CA VAL A 92 -10.45 -3.30 0.57
C VAL A 92 -9.21 -2.99 -0.27
N CYS A 93 -8.07 -2.72 0.38
CA CYS A 93 -6.82 -2.46 -0.33
C CYS A 93 -6.33 -3.69 -1.09
N ARG A 94 -6.47 -4.87 -0.51
CA ARG A 94 -6.11 -6.12 -1.20
C ARG A 94 -6.94 -6.33 -2.45
N GLN A 95 -8.24 -6.00 -2.39
CA GLN A 95 -9.11 -6.09 -3.55
C GLN A 95 -8.72 -5.08 -4.63
N VAL A 96 -8.36 -3.86 -4.24
CA VAL A 96 -7.87 -2.85 -5.19
C VAL A 96 -6.61 -3.35 -5.88
N MET A 97 -5.68 -3.95 -5.12
CA MET A 97 -4.46 -4.54 -5.68
C MET A 97 -4.81 -5.63 -6.69
N ARG A 98 -5.78 -6.46 -6.39
CA ARG A 98 -6.19 -7.59 -7.26
C ARG A 98 -6.72 -7.10 -8.61
N GLU A 99 -7.31 -5.93 -8.68
CA GLU A 99 -7.79 -5.37 -9.95
C GLU A 99 -6.64 -5.23 -10.95
N PHE A 100 -5.45 -4.84 -10.47
CA PHE A 100 -4.32 -4.47 -11.32
C PHE A 100 -3.15 -5.43 -11.25
N CYS A 101 -3.13 -6.38 -10.30
CA CYS A 101 -1.95 -7.20 -10.02
C CYS A 101 -2.27 -8.68 -10.00
N GLU A 102 -1.28 -9.48 -10.38
CA GLU A 102 -1.35 -10.94 -10.33
C GLU A 102 -0.89 -11.46 -8.96
N ASP A 103 -0.91 -12.78 -8.78
CA ASP A 103 -0.54 -13.41 -7.52
C ASP A 103 0.90 -13.13 -7.08
N ASP A 104 1.80 -12.86 -8.01
CA ASP A 104 3.23 -12.64 -7.72
C ASP A 104 3.58 -11.21 -7.32
N PHE A 105 2.61 -10.31 -7.27
CA PHE A 105 2.82 -8.94 -6.81
C PHE A 105 3.35 -8.95 -5.37
N GLU A 106 4.46 -8.24 -5.13
CA GLU A 106 5.14 -8.29 -3.84
C GLU A 106 4.67 -7.17 -2.91
N ILE A 107 4.40 -7.55 -1.66
CA ILE A 107 3.95 -6.64 -0.61
C ILE A 107 4.99 -6.68 0.50
N HIS A 108 5.74 -5.60 0.66
CA HIS A 108 6.81 -5.47 1.64
C HIS A 108 6.31 -4.68 2.84
N LEU A 109 6.27 -5.31 4.00
CA LEU A 109 5.80 -4.68 5.24
C LEU A 109 7.01 -4.34 6.10
N LEU A 110 7.25 -3.04 6.31
CA LEU A 110 8.36 -2.58 7.13
C LEU A 110 7.94 -2.61 8.60
N THR A 111 8.69 -3.35 9.40
CA THR A 111 8.46 -3.49 10.85
C THR A 111 9.70 -3.02 11.61
N LYS A 112 9.62 -3.04 12.94
CA LYS A 112 10.78 -2.72 13.80
C LYS A 112 11.94 -3.69 13.58
N GLU A 113 11.64 -4.94 13.22
CA GLU A 113 12.64 -5.98 13.03
C GLU A 113 13.13 -6.10 11.59
N GLY A 114 12.59 -5.29 10.68
CA GLY A 114 12.96 -5.34 9.27
C GLY A 114 11.76 -5.50 8.35
N ILE A 115 11.99 -6.01 7.15
CA ILE A 115 10.96 -6.12 6.13
C ILE A 115 10.48 -7.56 6.02
N GLU A 116 9.15 -7.75 6.12
CA GLU A 116 8.51 -9.02 5.83
C GLU A 116 7.86 -8.91 4.46
N THR A 117 8.11 -9.87 3.59
CA THR A 117 7.60 -9.86 2.22
C THR A 117 6.56 -10.95 2.02
N TYR A 118 5.43 -10.57 1.45
CA TYR A 118 4.34 -11.46 1.08
C TYR A 118 3.99 -11.23 -0.39
N THR A 119 3.31 -12.19 -1.01
CA THR A 119 2.72 -12.00 -2.33
C THR A 119 1.23 -11.72 -2.19
N LEU A 120 0.65 -11.12 -3.20
CA LEU A 120 -0.80 -10.88 -3.22
C LEU A 120 -1.56 -12.19 -3.14
N GLY A 121 -1.08 -13.25 -3.82
CA GLY A 121 -1.70 -14.56 -3.75
C GLY A 121 -1.75 -15.14 -2.35
N GLU A 122 -0.73 -14.86 -1.52
CA GLU A 122 -0.72 -15.27 -0.13
C GLU A 122 -1.72 -14.48 0.72
N LEU A 123 -1.86 -13.19 0.46
CA LEU A 123 -2.71 -12.31 1.28
C LEU A 123 -4.16 -12.26 0.81
N LEU A 124 -4.45 -12.68 -0.42
CA LEU A 124 -5.81 -12.70 -0.96
C LEU A 124 -6.00 -13.92 -1.86
N PRO A 125 -6.00 -15.13 -1.28
CA PRO A 125 -6.17 -16.34 -2.08
C PRO A 125 -7.61 -16.49 -2.58
N VAL A 126 -7.76 -17.14 -3.75
CA VAL A 126 -9.07 -17.45 -4.34
C VAL A 126 -9.95 -16.20 -4.37
N SER A 127 -9.44 -15.15 -4.99
CA SER A 127 -10.08 -13.84 -4.93
C SER A 127 -10.92 -13.53 -6.16
N PHE A 128 -11.89 -12.65 -5.97
CA PHE A 128 -12.67 -12.09 -7.07
C PHE A 128 -11.75 -11.19 -7.90
N ALA A 129 -11.72 -11.39 -9.22
CA ALA A 129 -10.77 -10.71 -10.10
C ALA A 129 -11.41 -10.41 -11.46
N PRO A 130 -10.85 -9.43 -12.23
CA PRO A 130 -11.44 -9.04 -13.53
C PRO A 130 -11.61 -10.18 -14.52
N LYS A 131 -10.66 -11.11 -14.58
CA LYS A 131 -10.76 -12.23 -15.53
C LYS A 131 -11.85 -13.25 -15.21
N ILE A 132 -12.57 -13.05 -14.10
CA ILE A 132 -13.74 -13.88 -13.78
C ILE A 132 -14.98 -13.33 -14.49
N ILE A 133 -15.04 -12.01 -14.72
CA ILE A 133 -16.20 -11.35 -15.30
C ILE A 133 -15.98 -10.87 -16.73
N ILE A 134 -14.74 -10.82 -17.17
CA ILE A 134 -14.37 -10.50 -18.55
C ILE A 134 -13.38 -11.55 -19.10
#